data_c380f8280ec6898473983c0aa4344993
#
_entry.id   c380f8280ec6898473983c0aa4344993
#
_cell.length_a   1.000
_cell.length_b   1.000
_cell.length_c   1.000
_cell.angle_alpha   90.00
_cell.angle_beta   90.00
_cell.angle_gamma   90.00
#
_symmetry.space_group_name_H-M   'P 1'
#
loop_
_entity.id
_entity.type
_entity.pdbx_description
1 polymer ?
#
loop_
_entity_poly.entity_id
_entity_poly.type
_entity_poly.pdbx_seq_one_letter_code
_entity_poly.pdbx_strand_id
1 'polypeptide(L)'
;GDTPEPGSDTVRALAHALNYPTEFFYLSDSEALGTEAVSFRSLSSLTARQRDAALAAGDLAFELHGWVAERFELPAAQLLDLRDEDPIAAAEALRSHWGMGAKPIEHMIKLLESKGVRVFSLAEQHKHVDAFSCWRGNTPYIFLNTFKSAERSRFDAAHELAHLVLHIHGMTNGGRDIEREADMFASAFLINRGDLIGHLGRVNSLARLVSAKKRWGVSVS
;
A
#
# COMPACT_ATOMS: atom_id res chain seq x y z
N GLY A 1 -5.38 -26.11 25.86
CA GLY A 1 -6.12 -27.36 25.68
C GLY A 1 -5.86 -27.82 24.26
N ASP A 2 -5.36 -29.08 24.11
CA ASP A 2 -5.13 -29.68 22.81
C ASP A 2 -6.43 -29.75 22.03
N THR A 3 -6.58 -28.95 21.00
CA THR A 3 -7.60 -29.15 19.98
C THR A 3 -7.16 -30.37 19.15
N PRO A 4 -8.00 -31.42 19.04
CA PRO A 4 -7.64 -32.60 18.26
C PRO A 4 -7.39 -32.22 16.81
N GLU A 5 -6.29 -32.69 16.23
CA GLU A 5 -5.99 -32.51 14.81
C GLU A 5 -7.14 -33.06 13.95
N PRO A 6 -7.60 -32.29 12.94
CA PRO A 6 -8.67 -32.74 12.08
C PRO A 6 -8.24 -33.96 11.27
N GLY A 7 -9.10 -34.96 11.16
CA GLY A 7 -8.84 -36.16 10.36
C GLY A 7 -8.64 -35.81 8.87
N SER A 8 -7.87 -36.63 8.15
CA SER A 8 -7.52 -36.42 6.72
C SER A 8 -8.74 -36.25 5.80
N ASP A 9 -9.88 -36.87 6.11
CA ASP A 9 -11.13 -36.68 5.34
C ASP A 9 -11.73 -35.31 5.55
N THR A 10 -11.66 -34.77 6.77
CA THR A 10 -12.10 -33.39 7.10
C THR A 10 -11.24 -32.38 6.38
N VAL A 11 -9.91 -32.57 6.38
CA VAL A 11 -8.98 -31.70 5.67
C VAL A 11 -9.23 -31.70 4.17
N ARG A 12 -9.46 -32.89 3.56
CA ARG A 12 -9.84 -32.99 2.14
C ARG A 12 -11.14 -32.29 1.81
N ALA A 13 -12.15 -32.40 2.66
CA ALA A 13 -13.43 -31.73 2.47
C ALA A 13 -13.28 -30.21 2.56
N LEU A 14 -12.49 -29.70 3.50
CA LEU A 14 -12.16 -28.28 3.61
C LEU A 14 -11.38 -27.76 2.38
N ALA A 15 -10.35 -28.49 1.96
CA ALA A 15 -9.55 -28.18 0.78
C ALA A 15 -10.44 -28.03 -0.47
N HIS A 16 -11.35 -28.97 -0.67
CA HIS A 16 -12.32 -28.92 -1.77
C HIS A 16 -13.30 -27.76 -1.64
N ALA A 17 -13.86 -27.54 -0.45
CA ALA A 17 -14.84 -26.47 -0.22
C ALA A 17 -14.22 -25.06 -0.37
N LEU A 18 -12.95 -24.90 0.00
CA LEU A 18 -12.22 -23.63 -0.06
C LEU A 18 -11.42 -23.46 -1.36
N ASN A 19 -11.37 -24.50 -2.21
CA ASN A 19 -10.58 -24.54 -3.45
C ASN A 19 -9.09 -24.28 -3.22
N TYR A 20 -8.52 -24.93 -2.17
CA TYR A 20 -7.10 -24.92 -1.84
C TYR A 20 -6.49 -26.32 -2.00
N PRO A 21 -5.19 -26.45 -2.30
CA PRO A 21 -4.48 -27.72 -2.23
C PRO A 21 -4.57 -28.30 -0.81
N THR A 22 -4.69 -29.63 -0.70
CA THR A 22 -4.77 -30.30 0.61
C THR A 22 -3.53 -30.05 1.46
N GLU A 23 -2.37 -29.96 0.82
CA GLU A 23 -1.06 -29.72 1.43
C GLU A 23 -0.99 -28.37 2.16
N PHE A 24 -1.77 -27.38 1.69
CA PHE A 24 -1.85 -26.05 2.33
C PHE A 24 -2.25 -26.14 3.81
N PHE A 25 -3.11 -27.08 4.17
CA PHE A 25 -3.62 -27.25 5.53
C PHE A 25 -2.66 -27.98 6.48
N TYR A 26 -1.53 -28.46 5.96
CA TYR A 26 -0.47 -29.11 6.74
C TYR A 26 0.80 -28.22 6.84
N LEU A 27 0.76 -27.01 6.29
CA LEU A 27 1.83 -26.05 6.49
C LEU A 27 1.83 -25.58 7.94
N SER A 28 3.00 -25.24 8.45
CA SER A 28 3.10 -24.57 9.76
C SER A 28 2.41 -23.22 9.72
N ASP A 29 1.78 -22.83 10.84
CA ASP A 29 1.17 -21.51 10.98
C ASP A 29 2.19 -20.43 10.67
N SER A 30 1.85 -19.55 9.73
CA SER A 30 2.61 -18.32 9.51
C SER A 30 2.37 -17.35 10.65
N GLU A 31 3.35 -16.51 10.95
CA GLU A 31 3.17 -15.38 11.88
C GLU A 31 2.06 -14.48 11.35
N ALA A 32 0.87 -14.56 11.96
CA ALA A 32 -0.30 -13.80 11.55
C ALA A 32 -0.03 -12.29 11.63
N LEU A 33 -0.53 -11.57 10.64
CA LEU A 33 -0.52 -10.10 10.63
C LEU A 33 -1.39 -9.61 11.78
N GLY A 34 -0.77 -9.15 12.87
CA GLY A 34 -1.50 -8.52 13.96
C GLY A 34 -2.20 -7.25 13.46
N THR A 35 -3.43 -7.04 13.89
CA THR A 35 -4.20 -5.83 13.58
C THR A 35 -3.47 -4.54 13.96
N GLU A 36 -2.50 -4.62 14.88
CA GLU A 36 -1.68 -3.50 15.37
C GLU A 36 -0.60 -3.07 14.39
N ALA A 37 -0.25 -3.92 13.41
CA ALA A 37 0.81 -3.64 12.44
C ALA A 37 0.34 -2.93 11.17
N VAL A 38 -0.97 -2.73 11.01
CA VAL A 38 -1.60 -2.20 9.80
C VAL A 38 -2.16 -0.81 10.04
N SER A 39 -2.15 0.06 9.04
CA SER A 39 -2.86 1.35 9.09
C SER A 39 -4.34 1.12 9.41
N PHE A 40 -4.73 1.44 10.64
CA PHE A 40 -6.03 1.03 11.24
C PHE A 40 -7.25 1.63 10.53
N ARG A 41 -7.12 2.76 9.85
CA ARG A 41 -8.29 3.47 9.35
C ARG A 41 -8.86 2.87 8.08
N SER A 42 -8.02 2.41 7.16
CA SER A 42 -8.48 1.70 5.96
C SER A 42 -9.25 0.42 6.32
N LEU A 43 -8.92 -0.18 7.47
CA LEU A 43 -9.60 -1.37 7.98
C LEU A 43 -10.72 -1.07 8.99
N SER A 44 -10.80 0.12 9.58
CA SER A 44 -11.78 0.45 10.64
C SER A 44 -13.21 0.58 10.13
N SER A 45 -13.40 0.93 8.87
CA SER A 45 -14.72 1.01 8.21
C SER A 45 -15.25 -0.35 7.74
N LEU A 46 -14.41 -1.40 7.82
CA LEU A 46 -14.72 -2.74 7.35
C LEU A 46 -15.48 -3.55 8.41
N THR A 47 -16.31 -4.46 7.96
CA THR A 47 -16.84 -5.52 8.83
C THR A 47 -15.72 -6.42 9.32
N ALA A 48 -15.87 -7.08 10.47
CA ALA A 48 -14.89 -8.03 10.99
C ALA A 48 -14.45 -9.04 9.93
N ARG A 49 -15.40 -9.64 9.21
CA ARG A 49 -15.13 -10.61 8.13
C ARG A 49 -14.28 -10.03 7.00
N GLN A 50 -14.53 -8.77 6.60
CA GLN A 50 -13.75 -8.12 5.54
C GLN A 50 -12.32 -7.82 6.00
N ARG A 51 -12.19 -7.40 7.25
CA ARG A 51 -10.88 -7.16 7.88
C ARG A 51 -10.07 -8.44 7.97
N ASP A 52 -10.65 -9.51 8.52
CA ASP A 52 -9.97 -10.79 8.67
C ASP A 52 -9.53 -11.36 7.31
N ALA A 53 -10.37 -11.20 6.29
CA ALA A 53 -10.03 -11.60 4.93
C ALA A 53 -8.89 -10.77 4.32
N ALA A 54 -8.82 -9.46 4.58
CA ALA A 54 -7.72 -8.60 4.14
C ALA A 54 -6.41 -8.95 4.85
N LEU A 55 -6.46 -9.25 6.15
CA LEU A 55 -5.29 -9.69 6.92
C LEU A 55 -4.79 -11.05 6.42
N ALA A 56 -5.68 -12.02 6.18
CA ALA A 56 -5.31 -13.31 5.63
C ALA A 56 -4.67 -13.20 4.22
N ALA A 57 -5.15 -12.27 3.38
CA ALA A 57 -4.50 -11.97 2.10
C ALA A 57 -3.09 -11.39 2.30
N GLY A 58 -2.88 -10.58 3.35
CA GLY A 58 -1.58 -10.08 3.76
C GLY A 58 -0.63 -11.21 4.15
N ASP A 59 -1.09 -12.17 4.95
CA ASP A 59 -0.29 -13.33 5.38
C ASP A 59 0.19 -14.15 4.18
N LEU A 60 -0.70 -14.44 3.22
CA LEU A 60 -0.34 -15.12 1.97
C LEU A 60 0.68 -14.33 1.13
N ALA A 61 0.57 -13.00 1.11
CA ALA A 61 1.53 -12.15 0.42
C ALA A 61 2.93 -12.21 1.08
N PHE A 62 2.99 -12.32 2.40
CA PHE A 62 4.26 -12.49 3.11
C PHE A 62 4.92 -13.83 2.82
N GLU A 63 4.16 -14.91 2.78
CA GLU A 63 4.67 -16.22 2.38
C GLU A 63 5.21 -16.20 0.95
N LEU A 64 4.44 -15.61 0.02
CA LEU A 64 4.89 -15.43 -1.35
C LEU A 64 6.18 -14.59 -1.42
N HIS A 65 6.23 -13.47 -0.68
CA HIS A 65 7.45 -12.67 -0.61
C HIS A 65 8.64 -13.47 -0.07
N GLY A 66 8.46 -14.24 1.00
CA GLY A 66 9.51 -15.10 1.55
C GLY A 66 10.04 -16.08 0.51
N TRP A 67 9.14 -16.77 -0.21
CA TRP A 67 9.49 -17.69 -1.28
C TRP A 67 10.27 -17.01 -2.42
N VAL A 68 9.88 -15.78 -2.80
CA VAL A 68 10.57 -14.99 -3.83
C VAL A 68 11.95 -14.53 -3.33
N ALA A 69 12.04 -14.04 -2.08
CA ALA A 69 13.29 -13.54 -1.49
C ALA A 69 14.38 -14.63 -1.32
N GLU A 70 13.98 -15.89 -1.13
CA GLU A 70 14.91 -17.03 -1.12
C GLU A 70 15.56 -17.30 -2.48
N ARG A 71 14.95 -16.87 -3.58
CA ARG A 71 15.32 -17.21 -4.97
C ARG A 71 15.86 -16.05 -5.76
N PHE A 72 15.54 -14.83 -5.35
CA PHE A 72 15.88 -13.60 -6.06
C PHE A 72 16.42 -12.55 -5.09
N GLU A 73 17.43 -11.81 -5.54
CA GLU A 73 17.91 -10.64 -4.83
C GLU A 73 16.92 -9.48 -5.05
N LEU A 74 16.23 -9.09 -4.00
CA LEU A 74 15.24 -8.01 -4.04
C LEU A 74 15.84 -6.72 -3.51
N PRO A 75 15.43 -5.54 -4.05
CA PRO A 75 15.89 -4.26 -3.55
C PRO A 75 15.62 -4.10 -2.04
N ALA A 76 16.61 -3.59 -1.31
CA ALA A 76 16.41 -3.17 0.08
C ALA A 76 15.54 -1.92 0.16
N ALA A 77 14.83 -1.74 1.29
CA ALA A 77 13.99 -0.57 1.53
C ALA A 77 14.84 0.72 1.58
N GLN A 78 14.48 1.71 0.76
CA GLN A 78 15.10 3.03 0.67
C GLN A 78 14.11 4.11 1.12
N LEU A 79 13.37 3.87 2.20
CA LEU A 79 12.46 4.82 2.79
C LEU A 79 13.16 5.62 3.89
N LEU A 80 12.81 6.91 3.99
CA LEU A 80 13.25 7.77 5.08
C LEU A 80 12.25 7.72 6.23
N ASP A 81 12.73 7.91 7.45
CA ASP A 81 11.88 8.23 8.59
C ASP A 81 11.64 9.74 8.60
N LEU A 82 10.41 10.16 8.29
CA LEU A 82 10.01 11.56 8.13
C LEU A 82 8.87 11.95 9.07
N ARG A 83 8.74 11.23 10.18
CA ARG A 83 7.60 11.37 11.13
C ARG A 83 7.45 12.76 11.75
N ASP A 84 8.53 13.51 11.84
CA ASP A 84 8.54 14.85 12.43
C ASP A 84 8.49 15.96 11.37
N GLU A 85 8.32 15.60 10.09
CA GLU A 85 8.34 16.54 8.98
C GLU A 85 6.92 16.97 8.56
N ASP A 86 6.83 18.18 8.01
CA ASP A 86 5.62 18.62 7.31
C ASP A 86 5.37 17.69 6.09
N PRO A 87 4.14 17.25 5.83
CA PRO A 87 3.85 16.28 4.77
C PRO A 87 4.33 16.70 3.37
N ILE A 88 4.26 17.99 3.04
CA ILE A 88 4.73 18.51 1.74
C ILE A 88 6.26 18.49 1.70
N ALA A 89 6.91 18.93 2.78
CA ALA A 89 8.37 18.88 2.90
C ALA A 89 8.89 17.45 2.87
N ALA A 90 8.21 16.53 3.54
CA ALA A 90 8.51 15.09 3.53
C ALA A 90 8.43 14.49 2.11
N ALA A 91 7.40 14.85 1.34
CA ALA A 91 7.28 14.43 -0.05
C ALA A 91 8.45 14.93 -0.92
N GLU A 92 8.85 16.20 -0.74
CA GLU A 92 10.00 16.79 -1.45
C GLU A 92 11.32 16.14 -1.02
N ALA A 93 11.51 15.88 0.28
CA ALA A 93 12.68 15.19 0.82
C ALA A 93 12.82 13.78 0.27
N LEU A 94 11.73 13.00 0.24
CA LEU A 94 11.75 11.65 -0.31
C LEU A 94 12.01 11.65 -1.83
N ARG A 95 11.41 12.56 -2.57
CA ARG A 95 11.70 12.73 -4.02
C ARG A 95 13.17 13.07 -4.26
N SER A 96 13.75 13.94 -3.44
CA SER A 96 15.16 14.31 -3.50
C SER A 96 16.06 13.11 -3.18
N HIS A 97 15.76 12.38 -2.11
CA HIS A 97 16.49 11.17 -1.71
C HIS A 97 16.49 10.10 -2.81
N TRP A 98 15.39 9.94 -3.53
CA TRP A 98 15.28 9.02 -4.65
C TRP A 98 15.84 9.56 -5.98
N GLY A 99 16.35 10.78 -6.01
CA GLY A 99 16.95 11.41 -7.19
C GLY A 99 15.93 11.74 -8.30
N MET A 100 14.65 11.91 -7.95
CA MET A 100 13.57 12.11 -8.92
C MET A 100 13.48 13.53 -9.45
N GLY A 101 13.91 14.51 -8.67
CA GLY A 101 13.74 15.92 -8.98
C GLY A 101 12.26 16.29 -9.19
N ALA A 102 12.01 17.23 -10.13
CA ALA A 102 10.66 17.70 -10.44
C ALA A 102 9.88 16.83 -11.46
N LYS A 103 10.51 15.82 -12.05
CA LYS A 103 9.90 15.01 -13.12
C LYS A 103 8.64 14.29 -12.66
N PRO A 104 7.59 14.18 -13.52
CA PRO A 104 6.45 13.32 -13.26
C PRO A 104 6.86 11.87 -13.05
N ILE A 105 6.10 11.16 -12.22
CA ILE A 105 6.29 9.73 -12.01
C ILE A 105 5.58 8.97 -13.14
N GLU A 106 6.28 8.19 -13.93
CA GLU A 106 5.65 7.42 -15.03
C GLU A 106 4.89 6.20 -14.48
N HIS A 107 5.56 5.39 -13.66
CA HIS A 107 5.03 4.13 -13.14
C HIS A 107 5.19 4.06 -11.62
N MET A 108 4.15 4.40 -10.88
CA MET A 108 4.20 4.47 -9.41
C MET A 108 4.58 3.13 -8.76
N ILE A 109 3.96 2.03 -9.17
CA ILE A 109 4.25 0.70 -8.60
C ILE A 109 5.71 0.30 -8.87
N LYS A 110 6.19 0.42 -10.11
CA LYS A 110 7.60 0.11 -10.44
C LYS A 110 8.58 0.97 -9.66
N LEU A 111 8.24 2.25 -9.42
CA LEU A 111 9.05 3.12 -8.58
C LEU A 111 9.13 2.57 -7.16
N LEU A 112 7.99 2.27 -6.54
CA LEU A 112 7.92 1.73 -5.17
C LEU A 112 8.73 0.43 -5.05
N GLU A 113 8.53 -0.52 -5.97
CA GLU A 113 9.25 -1.80 -5.99
C GLU A 113 10.76 -1.59 -6.14
N SER A 114 11.19 -0.67 -7.01
CA SER A 114 12.62 -0.33 -7.19
C SER A 114 13.25 0.28 -5.93
N LYS A 115 12.42 0.84 -5.03
CA LYS A 115 12.81 1.43 -3.75
C LYS A 115 12.61 0.47 -2.57
N GLY A 116 12.37 -0.81 -2.86
CA GLY A 116 12.29 -1.86 -1.86
C GLY A 116 10.95 -1.99 -1.16
N VAL A 117 9.90 -1.31 -1.63
CA VAL A 117 8.53 -1.51 -1.16
C VAL A 117 7.94 -2.73 -1.86
N ARG A 118 7.31 -3.63 -1.12
CA ARG A 118 6.59 -4.79 -1.66
C ARG A 118 5.15 -4.41 -1.94
N VAL A 119 4.74 -4.47 -3.21
CA VAL A 119 3.40 -4.04 -3.62
C VAL A 119 2.59 -5.25 -4.06
N PHE A 120 1.44 -5.45 -3.44
CA PHE A 120 0.52 -6.54 -3.73
C PHE A 120 -0.86 -6.01 -4.13
N SER A 121 -1.52 -6.71 -5.06
CA SER A 121 -2.91 -6.45 -5.41
C SER A 121 -3.83 -7.24 -4.49
N LEU A 122 -4.85 -6.58 -3.96
CA LEU A 122 -5.94 -7.26 -3.26
C LEU A 122 -6.81 -8.03 -4.26
N ALA A 123 -7.32 -9.21 -3.85
CA ALA A 123 -8.20 -10.01 -4.67
C ALA A 123 -9.57 -9.33 -4.87
N GLU A 124 -10.31 -9.73 -5.93
CA GLU A 124 -11.61 -9.16 -6.29
C GLU A 124 -12.65 -9.25 -5.17
N GLN A 125 -12.62 -10.31 -4.35
CA GLN A 125 -13.48 -10.47 -3.18
C GLN A 125 -13.31 -9.33 -2.17
N HIS A 126 -12.17 -8.62 -2.21
CA HIS A 126 -11.82 -7.53 -1.31
C HIS A 126 -12.01 -6.14 -1.92
N LYS A 127 -12.80 -6.01 -2.99
CA LYS A 127 -13.05 -4.72 -3.69
C LYS A 127 -13.59 -3.59 -2.80
N HIS A 128 -14.11 -3.91 -1.63
CA HIS A 128 -14.57 -2.95 -0.62
C HIS A 128 -13.46 -2.50 0.34
N VAL A 129 -12.32 -3.17 0.32
CA VAL A 129 -11.14 -2.78 1.08
C VAL A 129 -10.40 -1.73 0.27
N ASP A 130 -10.15 -0.59 0.88
CA ASP A 130 -9.23 0.39 0.30
C ASP A 130 -7.79 -0.13 0.39
N ALA A 131 -6.83 0.62 -0.12
CA ALA A 131 -5.42 0.29 0.06
C ALA A 131 -5.05 0.31 1.56
N PHE A 132 -4.02 -0.43 1.92
CA PHE A 132 -3.40 -0.34 3.24
C PHE A 132 -1.91 -0.67 3.15
N SER A 133 -1.16 -0.24 4.16
CA SER A 133 0.28 -0.49 4.25
C SER A 133 0.70 -0.98 5.63
N CYS A 134 1.84 -1.64 5.70
CA CYS A 134 2.44 -2.08 6.95
C CYS A 134 3.95 -2.27 6.80
N TRP A 135 4.63 -2.30 7.95
CA TRP A 135 5.99 -2.77 8.06
C TRP A 135 6.01 -4.19 8.67
N ARG A 136 6.82 -5.07 8.09
CA ARG A 136 7.18 -6.36 8.71
C ARG A 136 8.70 -6.41 8.84
N GLY A 137 9.17 -6.25 10.07
CA GLY A 137 10.59 -6.00 10.29
C GLY A 137 11.06 -4.76 9.53
N ASN A 138 12.05 -4.92 8.67
CA ASN A 138 12.61 -3.84 7.85
C ASN A 138 12.02 -3.79 6.42
N THR A 139 10.98 -4.55 6.15
CA THR A 139 10.37 -4.60 4.82
C THR A 139 9.02 -3.87 4.81
N PRO A 140 8.85 -2.84 3.97
CA PRO A 140 7.59 -2.14 3.81
C PRO A 140 6.70 -2.84 2.77
N TYR A 141 5.42 -2.92 3.07
CA TYR A 141 4.40 -3.51 2.20
C TYR A 141 3.27 -2.53 1.94
N ILE A 142 2.77 -2.54 0.71
CA ILE A 142 1.57 -1.81 0.29
C ILE A 142 0.62 -2.80 -0.40
N PHE A 143 -0.63 -2.81 0.02
CA PHE A 143 -1.70 -3.61 -0.56
C PHE A 143 -2.68 -2.67 -1.26
N LEU A 144 -2.86 -2.85 -2.58
CA LEU A 144 -3.65 -1.95 -3.40
C LEU A 144 -4.93 -2.63 -3.91
N ASN A 145 -6.03 -1.89 -3.85
CA ASN A 145 -7.22 -2.27 -4.58
C ASN A 145 -7.09 -1.84 -6.06
N THR A 146 -6.72 -2.78 -6.92
CA THR A 146 -6.48 -2.53 -8.34
C THR A 146 -7.76 -2.54 -9.20
N PHE A 147 -8.95 -2.70 -8.60
CA PHE A 147 -10.24 -2.61 -9.30
C PHE A 147 -10.74 -1.16 -9.46
N LYS A 148 -9.99 -0.19 -8.96
CA LYS A 148 -10.22 1.24 -9.14
C LYS A 148 -9.59 1.75 -10.43
N SER A 149 -9.87 3.02 -10.80
CA SER A 149 -9.17 3.65 -11.92
C SER A 149 -7.66 3.73 -11.69
N ALA A 150 -6.89 3.80 -12.78
CA ALA A 150 -5.44 3.90 -12.69
C ALA A 150 -4.98 5.14 -11.88
N GLU A 151 -5.68 6.27 -12.05
CA GLU A 151 -5.41 7.51 -11.30
C GLU A 151 -5.68 7.32 -9.81
N ARG A 152 -6.76 6.60 -9.45
CA ARG A 152 -7.08 6.33 -8.06
C ARG A 152 -6.06 5.38 -7.42
N SER A 153 -5.75 4.27 -8.07
CA SER A 153 -4.74 3.33 -7.58
C SER A 153 -3.37 3.97 -7.41
N ARG A 154 -3.04 4.93 -8.30
CA ARG A 154 -1.80 5.71 -8.22
C ARG A 154 -1.80 6.63 -6.99
N PHE A 155 -2.92 7.30 -6.72
CA PHE A 155 -3.07 8.15 -5.54
C PHE A 155 -3.03 7.31 -4.26
N ASP A 156 -3.78 6.20 -4.22
CA ASP A 156 -3.79 5.27 -3.10
C ASP A 156 -2.37 4.74 -2.79
N ALA A 157 -1.58 4.41 -3.81
CA ALA A 157 -0.19 3.98 -3.63
C ALA A 157 0.71 5.07 -3.02
N ALA A 158 0.52 6.33 -3.40
CA ALA A 158 1.27 7.46 -2.83
C ALA A 158 0.79 7.79 -1.40
N HIS A 159 -0.50 7.62 -1.13
CA HIS A 159 -1.10 7.79 0.18
C HIS A 159 -0.57 6.73 1.18
N GLU A 160 -0.50 5.47 0.75
CA GLU A 160 0.07 4.40 1.58
C GLU A 160 1.58 4.57 1.80
N LEU A 161 2.30 5.12 0.82
CA LEU A 161 3.70 5.50 1.00
C LEU A 161 3.85 6.56 2.09
N ALA A 162 2.92 7.53 2.17
CA ALA A 162 2.91 8.52 3.24
C ALA A 162 2.81 7.87 4.62
N HIS A 163 1.90 6.89 4.78
CA HIS A 163 1.77 6.16 6.04
C HIS A 163 3.07 5.44 6.43
N LEU A 164 3.79 4.89 5.46
CA LEU A 164 5.07 4.19 5.73
C LEU A 164 6.19 5.12 6.19
N VAL A 165 6.19 6.40 5.79
CA VAL A 165 7.28 7.34 6.07
C VAL A 165 6.96 8.39 7.14
N LEU A 166 5.66 8.74 7.32
CA LEU A 166 5.22 9.79 8.25
C LEU A 166 4.64 9.25 9.55
N HIS A 167 4.08 8.03 9.54
CA HIS A 167 3.27 7.58 10.67
C HIS A 167 3.84 6.29 11.31
N ILE A 168 3.68 6.17 12.62
CA ILE A 168 3.96 4.92 13.31
C ILE A 168 2.74 4.01 13.15
N HIS A 169 2.93 2.85 12.51
CA HIS A 169 1.89 1.85 12.38
C HIS A 169 1.47 1.35 13.77
N GLY A 170 0.17 1.24 14.00
CA GLY A 170 -0.41 0.81 15.28
C GLY A 170 -0.79 1.95 16.24
N MET A 171 -0.46 3.21 15.97
CA MET A 171 -0.97 4.32 16.79
C MET A 171 -2.39 4.70 16.38
N THR A 172 -3.34 4.59 17.30
CA THR A 172 -4.77 4.88 17.08
C THR A 172 -5.14 6.36 17.27
N ASN A 173 -4.21 7.20 17.75
CA ASN A 173 -4.46 8.59 18.09
C ASN A 173 -4.14 9.51 16.91
N GLY A 174 -5.16 10.20 16.37
CA GLY A 174 -4.98 11.22 15.32
C GLY A 174 -5.74 10.98 14.01
N GLY A 175 -6.62 10.05 13.94
CA GLY A 175 -7.26 9.50 12.73
C GLY A 175 -7.54 10.45 11.55
N ARG A 176 -8.15 11.62 11.75
CA ARG A 176 -8.45 12.57 10.64
C ARG A 176 -7.23 13.38 10.22
N ASP A 177 -6.36 13.71 11.14
CA ASP A 177 -5.17 14.51 10.84
C ASP A 177 -4.15 13.66 10.08
N ILE A 178 -3.94 12.41 10.49
CA ILE A 178 -3.07 11.43 9.82
C ILE A 178 -3.47 11.22 8.35
N GLU A 179 -4.77 11.06 8.08
CA GLU A 179 -5.26 10.88 6.70
C GLU A 179 -5.07 12.15 5.85
N ARG A 180 -5.32 13.33 6.47
CA ARG A 180 -5.08 14.60 5.79
C ARG A 180 -3.59 14.80 5.47
N GLU A 181 -2.70 14.42 6.38
CA GLU A 181 -1.26 14.44 6.16
C GLU A 181 -0.86 13.50 5.03
N ALA A 182 -1.40 12.28 5.01
CA ALA A 182 -1.17 11.33 3.93
C ALA A 182 -1.68 11.84 2.56
N ASP A 183 -2.85 12.49 2.52
CA ASP A 183 -3.38 13.12 1.31
C ASP A 183 -2.52 14.30 0.83
N MET A 184 -2.02 15.12 1.76
CA MET A 184 -1.12 16.23 1.43
C MET A 184 0.21 15.74 0.88
N PHE A 185 0.80 14.74 1.53
CA PHE A 185 2.01 14.09 1.04
C PHE A 185 1.80 13.48 -0.34
N ALA A 186 0.74 12.67 -0.53
CA ALA A 186 0.44 12.01 -1.80
C ALA A 186 0.29 13.02 -2.95
N SER A 187 -0.42 14.12 -2.70
CA SER A 187 -0.60 15.20 -3.67
C SER A 187 0.73 15.86 -4.05
N ALA A 188 1.57 16.19 -3.07
CA ALA A 188 2.88 16.84 -3.30
C ALA A 188 3.88 15.85 -3.94
N PHE A 189 3.80 14.56 -3.56
CA PHE A 189 4.66 13.51 -4.10
C PHE A 189 4.36 13.23 -5.58
N LEU A 190 3.08 13.17 -5.96
CA LEU A 190 2.66 12.94 -7.35
C LEU A 190 2.82 14.17 -8.23
N ILE A 191 2.55 15.35 -7.70
CA ILE A 191 2.60 16.62 -8.44
C ILE A 191 3.63 17.54 -7.81
N ASN A 192 4.86 17.50 -8.33
CA ASN A 192 5.88 18.44 -7.88
C ASN A 192 5.50 19.88 -8.22
N ARG A 193 5.56 20.77 -7.23
CA ARG A 193 5.18 22.19 -7.37
C ARG A 193 5.96 22.92 -8.48
N GLY A 194 7.26 22.62 -8.61
CA GLY A 194 8.10 23.26 -9.64
C GLY A 194 7.68 22.85 -11.05
N ASP A 195 7.41 21.56 -11.27
CA ASP A 195 6.91 21.07 -12.56
C ASP A 195 5.49 21.58 -12.87
N LEU A 196 4.63 21.64 -11.85
CA LEU A 196 3.28 22.20 -11.97
C LEU A 196 3.32 23.67 -12.46
N ILE A 197 4.09 24.52 -11.79
CA ILE A 197 4.20 25.94 -12.11
C ILE A 197 4.85 26.12 -13.50
N GLY A 198 5.92 25.35 -13.78
CA GLY A 198 6.62 25.42 -15.06
C GLY A 198 5.74 24.99 -16.25
N HIS A 199 4.87 23.98 -16.03
CA HIS A 199 4.02 23.45 -17.09
C HIS A 199 2.72 24.27 -17.30
N LEU A 200 2.07 24.68 -16.22
CA LEU A 200 0.79 25.38 -16.30
C LEU A 200 0.92 26.89 -16.55
N GLY A 201 1.95 27.51 -15.98
CA GLY A 201 2.06 28.96 -15.96
C GLY A 201 0.81 29.62 -15.36
N ARG A 202 0.26 30.65 -16.03
CA ARG A 202 -1.03 31.23 -15.64
C ARG A 202 -2.18 30.34 -16.11
N VAL A 203 -2.95 29.79 -15.18
CA VAL A 203 -4.16 29.01 -15.47
C VAL A 203 -5.33 29.96 -15.67
N ASN A 204 -5.88 29.98 -16.87
CA ASN A 204 -7.00 30.84 -17.27
C ASN A 204 -8.27 30.04 -17.64
N SER A 205 -8.23 28.73 -17.59
CA SER A 205 -9.41 27.91 -17.85
C SER A 205 -9.34 26.53 -17.17
N LEU A 206 -10.50 26.00 -16.78
CA LEU A 206 -10.64 24.65 -16.24
C LEU A 206 -10.20 23.57 -17.25
N ALA A 207 -10.47 23.80 -18.53
CA ALA A 207 -10.07 22.90 -19.61
C ALA A 207 -8.55 22.67 -19.65
N ARG A 208 -7.75 23.71 -19.36
CA ARG A 208 -6.30 23.60 -19.27
C ARG A 208 -5.85 22.74 -18.09
N LEU A 209 -6.48 22.86 -16.92
CA LEU A 209 -6.25 21.99 -15.76
C LEU A 209 -6.59 20.53 -16.09
N VAL A 210 -7.77 20.29 -16.66
CA VAL A 210 -8.22 18.96 -17.04
C VAL A 210 -7.28 18.31 -18.07
N SER A 211 -6.76 19.09 -19.03
CA SER A 211 -5.77 18.61 -19.99
C SER A 211 -4.43 18.26 -19.31
N ALA A 212 -3.98 19.10 -18.39
CA ALA A 212 -2.70 18.95 -17.71
C ALA A 212 -2.65 17.76 -16.74
N LYS A 213 -3.79 17.31 -16.18
CA LYS A 213 -3.83 16.15 -15.23
C LYS A 213 -3.20 14.89 -15.84
N LYS A 214 -3.28 14.72 -17.14
CA LYS A 214 -2.71 13.56 -17.85
C LYS A 214 -1.19 13.45 -17.67
N ARG A 215 -0.51 14.59 -17.50
CA ARG A 215 0.95 14.63 -17.29
C ARG A 215 1.36 13.93 -15.99
N TRP A 216 0.57 14.07 -14.95
CA TRP A 216 0.86 13.47 -13.65
C TRP A 216 0.04 12.20 -13.36
N GLY A 217 -0.90 11.83 -14.25
CA GLY A 217 -1.74 10.66 -14.07
C GLY A 217 -2.63 10.76 -12.81
N VAL A 218 -3.23 11.92 -12.57
CA VAL A 218 -4.09 12.20 -11.41
C VAL A 218 -5.52 12.55 -11.83
N SER A 219 -6.49 12.39 -10.92
CA SER A 219 -7.85 12.88 -11.13
C SER A 219 -7.95 14.39 -10.82
N VAL A 220 -9.01 15.03 -11.32
CA VAL A 220 -9.42 16.39 -10.95
C VAL A 220 -10.73 16.24 -10.18
N SER A 221 -10.64 15.76 -8.96
CA SER A 221 -11.80 15.67 -8.04
C SER A 221 -11.49 16.47 -6.81
#